data_5145f91334a067e853fcaef8c00356da
#
_entry.id   5145f91334a067e853fcaef8c00356da
#
_cell.length_a   1.000
_cell.length_b   1.000
_cell.length_c   1.000
_cell.angle_alpha   90.00
_cell.angle_beta   90.00
_cell.angle_gamma   90.00
#
_symmetry.space_group_name_H-M   'P 1'
#
loop_
_entity.id
_entity.type
_entity.pdbx_description
1 polymer ?
#
loop_
_entity_poly.entity_id
_entity_poly.type
_entity_poly.pdbx_seq_one_letter_code
_entity_poly.pdbx_strand_id
1 'polypeptide(L)'
;MTTEPTPTTTGFVLDGRQLTKSAVTAIRVALGVGGIATLVIGLMMAFSPSRTASAMAWLLGVYWIIAGTVYVAIALFAKGVKTGARVLDLVLGVVMLIAGVIVSTNPSDSAMVLGVFLGFYIGVLWVVEGVVTLLQSGDAPSRAWAIFFGALSILAGLALFTSPLWGIQLLFLLTAIALIALGIVQLIRAFTFGRQLV
;
A
#
# COMPACT_ATOMS: atom_id res chain seq x y z
N MET A 1 -49.67 49.38 -17.77
CA MET A 1 -49.13 48.46 -16.75
C MET A 1 -48.73 47.19 -17.48
N THR A 2 -47.49 47.14 -17.96
CA THR A 2 -46.91 46.01 -18.68
C THR A 2 -46.14 45.16 -17.68
N THR A 3 -46.66 43.97 -17.37
CA THR A 3 -45.98 43.00 -16.51
C THR A 3 -44.93 42.30 -17.37
N GLU A 4 -43.66 42.61 -17.11
CA GLU A 4 -42.54 41.83 -17.62
C GLU A 4 -42.58 40.37 -17.07
N PRO A 5 -42.39 39.35 -17.91
CA PRO A 5 -42.23 37.98 -17.43
C PRO A 5 -40.85 37.83 -16.79
N THR A 6 -40.83 37.56 -15.51
CA THR A 6 -39.62 37.16 -14.80
C THR A 6 -38.97 35.94 -15.47
N PRO A 7 -37.67 35.98 -15.81
CA PRO A 7 -37.00 34.83 -16.37
C PRO A 7 -36.96 33.73 -15.30
N THR A 8 -37.65 32.62 -15.59
CA THR A 8 -37.48 31.37 -14.84
C THR A 8 -36.05 30.88 -15.04
N THR A 9 -35.17 31.24 -14.11
CA THR A 9 -33.88 30.60 -13.98
C THR A 9 -34.14 29.13 -13.67
N THR A 10 -34.22 28.29 -14.69
CA THR A 10 -33.98 26.86 -14.58
C THR A 10 -32.51 26.66 -14.24
N GLY A 11 -32.11 27.21 -13.07
CA GLY A 11 -30.85 26.93 -12.46
C GLY A 11 -30.85 25.43 -12.14
N PHE A 12 -29.82 24.77 -12.57
CA PHE A 12 -29.49 23.38 -12.21
C PHE A 12 -29.37 23.32 -10.67
N VAL A 13 -30.53 23.23 -10.00
CA VAL A 13 -30.60 23.07 -8.55
C VAL A 13 -30.18 21.63 -8.29
N LEU A 14 -28.88 21.42 -8.10
CA LEU A 14 -28.38 20.19 -7.54
C LEU A 14 -29.05 20.01 -6.17
N ASP A 15 -30.02 19.10 -6.08
CA ASP A 15 -30.64 18.75 -4.82
C ASP A 15 -29.55 18.20 -3.88
N GLY A 16 -29.13 18.99 -2.91
CA GLY A 16 -28.07 18.64 -1.98
C GLY A 16 -28.34 17.32 -1.25
N ARG A 17 -29.61 16.93 -1.13
CA ARG A 17 -30.01 15.62 -0.57
C ARG A 17 -29.68 14.47 -1.52
N GLN A 18 -29.85 14.66 -2.83
CA GLN A 18 -29.51 13.62 -3.82
C GLN A 18 -27.99 13.45 -3.94
N LEU A 19 -27.23 14.54 -3.91
CA LEU A 19 -25.77 14.50 -3.86
C LEU A 19 -25.28 13.79 -2.60
N THR A 20 -25.87 14.05 -1.45
CA THR A 20 -25.52 13.40 -0.20
C THR A 20 -25.84 11.90 -0.24
N LYS A 21 -26.97 11.49 -0.76
CA LYS A 21 -27.36 10.08 -0.92
C LYS A 21 -26.43 9.35 -1.88
N SER A 22 -26.10 9.95 -3.02
CA SER A 22 -25.17 9.40 -4.00
C SER A 22 -23.77 9.23 -3.41
N ALA A 23 -23.27 10.22 -2.66
CA ALA A 23 -21.97 10.16 -1.99
C ALA A 23 -21.94 9.06 -0.92
N VAL A 24 -22.99 8.93 -0.10
CA VAL A 24 -23.10 7.88 0.91
C VAL A 24 -23.09 6.49 0.27
N THR A 25 -23.81 6.31 -0.85
CA THR A 25 -23.85 5.05 -1.58
C THR A 25 -22.49 4.72 -2.17
N ALA A 26 -21.81 5.70 -2.80
CA ALA A 26 -20.47 5.51 -3.34
C ALA A 26 -19.46 5.09 -2.26
N ILE A 27 -19.49 5.73 -1.08
CA ILE A 27 -18.63 5.37 0.05
C ILE A 27 -18.96 3.95 0.55
N ARG A 28 -20.23 3.58 0.68
CA ARG A 28 -20.64 2.23 1.08
C ARG A 28 -20.11 1.17 0.11
N VAL A 29 -20.27 1.40 -1.19
CA VAL A 29 -19.78 0.49 -2.24
C VAL A 29 -18.26 0.38 -2.18
N ALA A 30 -17.56 1.51 -2.06
CA ALA A 30 -16.11 1.52 -1.95
C ALA A 30 -15.62 0.76 -0.69
N LEU A 31 -16.26 0.97 0.47
CA LEU A 31 -15.95 0.24 1.70
C LEU A 31 -16.31 -1.26 1.59
N GLY A 32 -17.42 -1.60 0.93
CA GLY A 32 -17.85 -2.99 0.73
C GLY A 32 -16.87 -3.74 -0.17
N VAL A 33 -16.59 -3.20 -1.36
CA VAL A 33 -15.66 -3.81 -2.33
C VAL A 33 -14.25 -3.85 -1.74
N GLY A 34 -13.78 -2.75 -1.14
CA GLY A 34 -12.48 -2.68 -0.49
C GLY A 34 -12.38 -3.68 0.68
N GLY A 35 -13.42 -3.77 1.52
CA GLY A 35 -13.48 -4.71 2.64
C GLY A 35 -13.43 -6.17 2.20
N ILE A 36 -14.18 -6.54 1.15
CA ILE A 36 -14.13 -7.89 0.59
C ILE A 36 -12.73 -8.19 0.03
N ALA A 37 -12.17 -7.27 -0.76
CA ALA A 37 -10.85 -7.45 -1.33
C ALA A 37 -9.77 -7.61 -0.24
N THR A 38 -9.78 -6.73 0.77
CA THR A 38 -8.86 -6.78 1.91
C THR A 38 -8.99 -8.09 2.70
N LEU A 39 -10.23 -8.54 2.95
CA LEU A 39 -10.50 -9.79 3.65
C LEU A 39 -9.99 -11.00 2.85
N VAL A 40 -10.26 -11.06 1.55
CA VAL A 40 -9.82 -12.14 0.67
C VAL A 40 -8.29 -12.20 0.63
N ILE A 41 -7.62 -11.07 0.44
CA ILE A 41 -6.15 -11.00 0.44
C ILE A 41 -5.59 -11.46 1.80
N GLY A 42 -6.15 -10.98 2.91
CA GLY A 42 -5.75 -11.41 4.25
C GLY A 42 -5.90 -12.92 4.47
N LEU A 43 -7.01 -13.51 4.03
CA LEU A 43 -7.22 -14.96 4.10
C LEU A 43 -6.22 -15.72 3.19
N MET A 44 -5.99 -15.24 1.97
CA MET A 44 -4.99 -15.85 1.08
C MET A 44 -3.58 -15.81 1.69
N MET A 45 -3.20 -14.70 2.33
CA MET A 45 -1.93 -14.58 3.04
C MET A 45 -1.83 -15.53 4.23
N ALA A 46 -2.91 -15.73 4.98
CA ALA A 46 -2.94 -16.62 6.13
C ALA A 46 -2.85 -18.11 5.73
N PHE A 47 -3.60 -18.53 4.72
CA PHE A 47 -3.70 -19.94 4.33
C PHE A 47 -2.68 -20.36 3.27
N SER A 48 -2.17 -19.44 2.46
CA SER A 48 -1.25 -19.74 1.37
C SER A 48 -0.19 -18.65 1.20
N PRO A 49 0.67 -18.43 2.20
CA PRO A 49 1.62 -17.31 2.21
C PRO A 49 2.57 -17.35 1.02
N SER A 50 3.10 -18.50 0.64
CA SER A 50 4.01 -18.65 -0.50
C SER A 50 3.36 -18.31 -1.83
N ARG A 51 2.13 -18.77 -2.07
CA ARG A 51 1.38 -18.45 -3.29
C ARG A 51 1.05 -16.96 -3.36
N THR A 52 0.67 -16.37 -2.24
CA THR A 52 0.37 -14.94 -2.18
C THR A 52 1.62 -14.10 -2.42
N ALA A 53 2.76 -14.48 -1.82
CA ALA A 53 4.04 -13.81 -2.06
C ALA A 53 4.47 -13.93 -3.53
N SER A 54 4.33 -15.10 -4.15
CA SER A 54 4.63 -15.31 -5.57
C SER A 54 3.71 -14.49 -6.48
N ALA A 55 2.42 -14.40 -6.16
CA ALA A 55 1.47 -13.57 -6.92
C ALA A 55 1.82 -12.07 -6.81
N MET A 56 2.21 -11.61 -5.62
CA MET A 56 2.67 -10.24 -5.41
C MET A 56 3.97 -9.95 -6.18
N ALA A 57 4.93 -10.87 -6.17
CA ALA A 57 6.15 -10.75 -6.95
C ALA A 57 5.84 -10.69 -8.45
N TRP A 58 4.95 -11.54 -8.94
CA TRP A 58 4.53 -11.50 -10.35
C TRP A 58 3.90 -10.17 -10.74
N LEU A 59 2.99 -9.63 -9.93
CA LEU A 59 2.38 -8.32 -10.15
C LEU A 59 3.43 -7.20 -10.16
N LEU A 60 4.42 -7.27 -9.27
CA LEU A 60 5.54 -6.34 -9.23
C LEU A 60 6.39 -6.42 -10.51
N GLY A 61 6.65 -7.64 -10.99
CA GLY A 61 7.36 -7.87 -12.25
C GLY A 61 6.62 -7.26 -13.44
N VAL A 62 5.31 -7.47 -13.54
CA VAL A 62 4.47 -6.83 -14.58
C VAL A 62 4.51 -5.31 -14.46
N TYR A 63 4.39 -4.77 -13.25
CA TYR A 63 4.52 -3.33 -13.02
C TYR A 63 5.88 -2.79 -13.50
N TRP A 64 7.00 -3.48 -13.21
CA TRP A 64 8.32 -3.07 -13.66
C TRP A 64 8.48 -3.13 -15.17
N ILE A 65 7.87 -4.11 -15.86
CA ILE A 65 7.85 -4.15 -17.32
C ILE A 65 7.13 -2.92 -17.89
N ILE A 66 5.95 -2.61 -17.36
CA ILE A 66 5.17 -1.44 -17.81
C ILE A 66 5.94 -0.15 -17.53
N ALA A 67 6.40 0.04 -16.29
CA ALA A 67 7.15 1.22 -15.91
C ALA A 67 8.45 1.37 -16.70
N GLY A 68 9.23 0.29 -16.86
CA GLY A 68 10.45 0.28 -17.66
C GLY A 68 10.20 0.66 -19.11
N THR A 69 9.11 0.15 -19.71
CA THR A 69 8.71 0.54 -21.07
C THR A 69 8.42 2.03 -21.17
N VAL A 70 7.73 2.61 -20.17
CA VAL A 70 7.45 4.05 -20.12
C VAL A 70 8.72 4.85 -19.99
N TYR A 71 9.67 4.47 -19.10
CA TYR A 71 10.95 5.16 -18.95
C TYR A 71 11.79 5.12 -20.25
N VAL A 72 11.87 3.97 -20.92
CA VAL A 72 12.53 3.85 -22.22
C VAL A 72 11.84 4.73 -23.27
N ALA A 73 10.51 4.74 -23.32
CA ALA A 73 9.77 5.58 -24.25
C ALA A 73 10.02 7.08 -24.00
N ILE A 74 10.04 7.52 -22.75
CA ILE A 74 10.39 8.91 -22.36
C ILE A 74 11.81 9.23 -22.82
N ALA A 75 12.78 8.35 -22.55
CA ALA A 75 14.17 8.56 -22.96
C ALA A 75 14.34 8.71 -24.48
N LEU A 76 13.56 7.97 -25.27
CA LEU A 76 13.66 7.99 -26.74
C LEU A 76 12.86 9.13 -27.38
N PHE A 77 11.65 9.40 -26.90
CA PHE A 77 10.67 10.24 -27.62
C PHE A 77 10.43 11.62 -26.97
N ALA A 78 10.77 11.82 -25.67
CA ALA A 78 10.50 13.10 -25.01
C ALA A 78 11.42 14.20 -25.57
N LYS A 79 10.80 15.34 -25.93
CA LYS A 79 11.50 16.54 -26.40
C LYS A 79 11.81 17.46 -25.20
N GLY A 80 12.97 18.12 -25.24
CA GLY A 80 13.36 19.10 -24.20
C GLY A 80 13.97 18.51 -22.92
N VAL A 81 14.18 17.20 -22.84
CA VAL A 81 14.84 16.55 -21.71
C VAL A 81 16.37 16.70 -21.84
N LYS A 82 17.03 17.10 -20.74
CA LYS A 82 18.50 17.20 -20.68
C LYS A 82 19.13 15.83 -20.94
N THR A 83 20.28 15.80 -21.64
CA THR A 83 21.00 14.56 -22.02
C THR A 83 21.25 13.65 -20.81
N GLY A 84 21.66 14.20 -19.65
CA GLY A 84 21.90 13.41 -18.44
C GLY A 84 20.63 12.71 -17.90
N ALA A 85 19.48 13.40 -17.89
CA ALA A 85 18.22 12.81 -17.49
C ALA A 85 17.76 11.72 -18.47
N ARG A 86 17.91 11.94 -19.76
CA ARG A 86 17.60 10.95 -20.81
C ARG A 86 18.41 9.66 -20.66
N VAL A 87 19.71 9.77 -20.38
CA VAL A 87 20.57 8.59 -20.13
C VAL A 87 20.12 7.87 -18.87
N LEU A 88 19.79 8.60 -17.79
CA LEU A 88 19.29 8.02 -16.55
C LEU A 88 17.98 7.28 -16.78
N ASP A 89 17.02 7.89 -17.46
CA ASP A 89 15.72 7.28 -17.77
C ASP A 89 15.89 6.00 -18.62
N LEU A 90 16.81 6.03 -19.59
CA LEU A 90 17.11 4.86 -20.41
C LEU A 90 17.70 3.71 -19.57
N VAL A 91 18.70 4.01 -18.74
CA VAL A 91 19.33 3.01 -17.86
C VAL A 91 18.33 2.43 -16.89
N LEU A 92 17.55 3.29 -16.20
CA LEU A 92 16.51 2.84 -15.28
C LEU A 92 15.44 2.01 -15.99
N GLY A 93 14.99 2.45 -17.16
CA GLY A 93 13.99 1.73 -17.94
C GLY A 93 14.46 0.34 -18.35
N VAL A 94 15.70 0.22 -18.85
CA VAL A 94 16.29 -1.07 -19.23
C VAL A 94 16.46 -1.98 -18.02
N VAL A 95 16.98 -1.46 -16.89
CA VAL A 95 17.12 -2.23 -15.65
C VAL A 95 15.76 -2.73 -15.15
N MET A 96 14.74 -1.87 -15.16
CA MET A 96 13.37 -2.26 -14.76
C MET A 96 12.78 -3.31 -15.70
N LEU A 97 13.01 -3.22 -17.02
CA LEU A 97 12.55 -4.22 -17.97
C LEU A 97 13.19 -5.58 -17.70
N ILE A 98 14.51 -5.63 -17.54
CA ILE A 98 15.23 -6.86 -17.26
C ILE A 98 14.77 -7.47 -15.93
N ALA A 99 14.72 -6.67 -14.87
CA ALA A 99 14.25 -7.09 -13.55
C ALA A 99 12.77 -7.58 -13.60
N GLY A 100 11.92 -6.86 -14.32
CA GLY A 100 10.51 -7.21 -14.49
C GLY A 100 10.33 -8.56 -15.19
N VAL A 101 11.10 -8.83 -16.24
CA VAL A 101 11.08 -10.13 -16.94
C VAL A 101 11.54 -11.25 -16.01
N ILE A 102 12.66 -11.07 -15.29
CA ILE A 102 13.19 -12.07 -14.35
C ILE A 102 12.15 -12.39 -13.27
N VAL A 103 11.56 -11.38 -12.67
CA VAL A 103 10.58 -11.54 -11.60
C VAL A 103 9.28 -12.18 -12.11
N SER A 104 8.85 -11.85 -13.32
CA SER A 104 7.61 -12.40 -13.90
C SER A 104 7.77 -13.86 -14.32
N THR A 105 8.97 -14.26 -14.74
CA THR A 105 9.25 -15.65 -15.18
C THR A 105 9.53 -16.59 -14.00
N ASN A 106 10.08 -16.08 -12.90
CA ASN A 106 10.41 -16.87 -11.70
C ASN A 106 9.83 -16.23 -10.42
N PRO A 107 8.50 -16.14 -10.27
CA PRO A 107 7.88 -15.35 -9.20
C PRO A 107 8.12 -15.95 -7.80
N SER A 108 8.25 -17.27 -7.67
CA SER A 108 8.51 -17.91 -6.37
C SER A 108 9.89 -17.59 -5.83
N ASP A 109 10.92 -17.74 -6.66
CA ASP A 109 12.30 -17.48 -6.27
C ASP A 109 12.51 -15.97 -6.05
N SER A 110 11.91 -15.15 -6.91
CA SER A 110 11.93 -13.70 -6.77
C SER A 110 11.23 -13.24 -5.49
N ALA A 111 10.10 -13.85 -5.12
CA ALA A 111 9.44 -13.56 -3.86
C ALA A 111 10.33 -13.87 -2.65
N MET A 112 11.09 -14.96 -2.70
CA MET A 112 12.05 -15.31 -1.64
C MET A 112 13.16 -14.26 -1.54
N VAL A 113 13.80 -13.91 -2.66
CA VAL A 113 14.88 -12.90 -2.70
C VAL A 113 14.39 -11.53 -2.24
N LEU A 114 13.25 -11.08 -2.78
CA LEU A 114 12.62 -9.81 -2.36
C LEU A 114 12.26 -9.83 -0.88
N GLY A 115 11.75 -10.97 -0.40
CA GLY A 115 11.43 -11.17 0.99
C GLY A 115 12.65 -11.02 1.90
N VAL A 116 13.76 -11.71 1.60
CA VAL A 116 15.02 -11.60 2.36
C VAL A 116 15.51 -10.16 2.37
N PHE A 117 15.50 -9.48 1.22
CA PHE A 117 15.91 -8.08 1.11
C PHE A 117 15.02 -7.16 1.95
N LEU A 118 13.70 -7.32 1.87
CA LEU A 118 12.74 -6.55 2.67
C LEU A 118 12.89 -6.84 4.17
N GLY A 119 13.09 -8.09 4.55
CA GLY A 119 13.32 -8.47 5.94
C GLY A 119 14.57 -7.81 6.52
N PHE A 120 15.66 -7.80 5.75
CA PHE A 120 16.88 -7.11 6.13
C PHE A 120 16.64 -5.58 6.25
N TYR A 121 15.99 -4.98 5.27
CA TYR A 121 15.68 -3.54 5.28
C TYR A 121 14.81 -3.15 6.49
N ILE A 122 13.73 -3.91 6.73
CA ILE A 122 12.83 -3.69 7.88
C ILE A 122 13.61 -3.91 9.19
N GLY A 123 14.48 -4.91 9.26
CA GLY A 123 15.33 -5.16 10.42
C GLY A 123 16.21 -3.96 10.77
N VAL A 124 16.86 -3.34 9.76
CA VAL A 124 17.63 -2.09 9.97
C VAL A 124 16.73 -0.98 10.50
N LEU A 125 15.56 -0.77 9.89
CA LEU A 125 14.63 0.27 10.33
C LEU A 125 14.20 0.06 11.80
N TRP A 126 13.89 -1.15 12.20
CA TRP A 126 13.45 -1.45 13.56
C TRP A 126 14.59 -1.29 14.59
N VAL A 127 15.82 -1.64 14.22
CA VAL A 127 16.98 -1.35 15.09
C VAL A 127 17.16 0.15 15.27
N VAL A 128 17.12 0.92 14.18
CA VAL A 128 17.26 2.38 14.24
C VAL A 128 16.12 3.01 15.05
N GLU A 129 14.87 2.62 14.78
CA GLU A 129 13.69 3.09 15.52
C GLU A 129 13.80 2.77 17.02
N GLY A 130 14.21 1.55 17.35
CA GLY A 130 14.41 1.13 18.74
C GLY A 130 15.48 1.95 19.46
N VAL A 131 16.61 2.22 18.80
CA VAL A 131 17.67 3.09 19.35
C VAL A 131 17.14 4.51 19.56
N VAL A 132 16.46 5.10 18.57
CA VAL A 132 15.88 6.44 18.69
C VAL A 132 14.85 6.50 19.83
N THR A 133 13.98 5.49 19.93
CA THR A 133 12.98 5.39 21.01
C THR A 133 13.63 5.33 22.39
N LEU A 134 14.73 4.56 22.54
CA LEU A 134 15.48 4.50 23.79
C LEU A 134 16.13 5.85 24.14
N LEU A 135 16.74 6.52 23.17
CA LEU A 135 17.36 7.84 23.38
C LEU A 135 16.32 8.90 23.78
N GLN A 136 15.13 8.84 23.21
CA GLN A 136 14.03 9.76 23.51
C GLN A 136 13.15 9.33 24.70
N SER A 137 13.47 8.23 25.36
CA SER A 137 12.65 7.69 26.46
C SER A 137 12.53 8.63 27.66
N GLY A 138 13.47 9.58 27.80
CA GLY A 138 13.44 10.61 28.85
C GLY A 138 12.27 11.59 28.70
N ASP A 139 11.87 11.91 27.47
CA ASP A 139 10.83 12.89 27.15
C ASP A 139 9.46 12.22 26.91
N ALA A 140 9.37 10.89 27.02
CA ALA A 140 8.16 10.15 26.75
C ALA A 140 7.15 10.26 27.91
N PRO A 141 5.82 10.33 27.62
CA PRO A 141 4.77 10.33 28.64
C PRO A 141 4.86 9.13 29.62
N SER A 142 5.39 7.99 29.15
CA SER A 142 5.70 6.83 29.96
C SER A 142 7.06 6.26 29.57
N ARG A 143 8.06 6.58 30.36
CA ARG A 143 9.45 6.12 30.15
C ARG A 143 9.57 4.59 30.11
N ALA A 144 8.84 3.90 31.00
CA ALA A 144 8.88 2.44 31.05
C ALA A 144 8.40 1.79 29.74
N TRP A 145 7.29 2.30 29.17
CA TRP A 145 6.78 1.84 27.89
C TRP A 145 7.73 2.15 26.72
N ALA A 146 8.32 3.33 26.71
CA ALA A 146 9.29 3.71 25.67
C ALA A 146 10.52 2.78 25.70
N ILE A 147 11.07 2.50 26.90
CA ILE A 147 12.19 1.56 27.05
C ILE A 147 11.80 0.15 26.61
N PHE A 148 10.62 -0.33 27.02
CA PHE A 148 10.14 -1.66 26.63
C PHE A 148 9.99 -1.79 25.11
N PHE A 149 9.31 -0.86 24.46
CA PHE A 149 9.12 -0.89 23.01
C PHE A 149 10.43 -0.66 22.25
N GLY A 150 11.29 0.24 22.70
CA GLY A 150 12.60 0.46 22.08
C GLY A 150 13.48 -0.78 22.13
N ALA A 151 13.55 -1.45 23.29
CA ALA A 151 14.29 -2.71 23.43
C ALA A 151 13.68 -3.83 22.58
N LEU A 152 12.33 -3.94 22.57
CA LEU A 152 11.62 -4.92 21.75
C LEU A 152 11.87 -4.71 20.25
N SER A 153 11.86 -3.45 19.77
CA SER A 153 12.16 -3.12 18.38
C SER A 153 13.59 -3.52 17.99
N ILE A 154 14.58 -3.27 18.87
CA ILE A 154 15.96 -3.69 18.61
C ILE A 154 16.05 -5.21 18.52
N LEU A 155 15.47 -5.93 19.49
CA LEU A 155 15.50 -7.40 19.50
C LEU A 155 14.80 -7.98 18.27
N ALA A 156 13.66 -7.44 17.89
CA ALA A 156 12.92 -7.87 16.70
C ALA A 156 13.70 -7.57 15.41
N GLY A 157 14.34 -6.39 15.30
CA GLY A 157 15.22 -6.05 14.20
C GLY A 157 16.42 -6.99 14.08
N LEU A 158 17.10 -7.31 15.19
CA LEU A 158 18.20 -8.27 15.21
C LEU A 158 17.74 -9.70 14.84
N ALA A 159 16.53 -10.10 15.27
CA ALA A 159 15.96 -11.39 14.89
C ALA A 159 15.74 -11.49 13.37
N LEU A 160 15.35 -10.40 12.71
CA LEU A 160 15.23 -10.34 11.24
C LEU A 160 16.58 -10.51 10.52
N PHE A 161 17.70 -10.06 11.13
CA PHE A 161 19.03 -10.29 10.58
C PHE A 161 19.49 -11.75 10.71
N THR A 162 19.23 -12.38 11.85
CA THR A 162 19.68 -13.76 12.10
C THR A 162 18.84 -14.79 11.36
N SER A 163 17.57 -14.51 11.15
CA SER A 163 16.63 -15.44 10.53
C SER A 163 15.61 -14.70 9.63
N PRO A 164 16.04 -14.15 8.49
CA PRO A 164 15.18 -13.30 7.66
C PRO A 164 13.94 -14.04 7.15
N LEU A 165 14.04 -15.33 6.84
CA LEU A 165 12.89 -16.13 6.38
C LEU A 165 11.83 -16.31 7.47
N TRP A 166 12.23 -16.56 8.71
CA TRP A 166 11.30 -16.63 9.84
C TRP A 166 10.65 -15.28 10.15
N GLY A 167 11.43 -14.21 10.11
CA GLY A 167 10.92 -12.85 10.32
C GLY A 167 9.90 -12.46 9.26
N ILE A 168 10.15 -12.79 7.99
CA ILE A 168 9.19 -12.53 6.89
C ILE A 168 7.91 -13.32 7.09
N GLN A 169 8.00 -14.60 7.48
CA GLN A 169 6.80 -15.41 7.75
C GLN A 169 5.95 -14.82 8.88
N LEU A 170 6.59 -14.34 9.94
CA LEU A 170 5.91 -13.67 11.06
C LEU A 170 5.26 -12.36 10.60
N LEU A 171 5.98 -11.52 9.83
CA LEU A 171 5.44 -10.27 9.27
C LEU A 171 4.26 -10.55 8.34
N PHE A 172 4.36 -11.61 7.51
CA PHE A 172 3.26 -12.03 6.63
C PHE A 172 2.03 -12.44 7.44
N LEU A 173 2.21 -13.21 8.50
CA LEU A 173 1.12 -13.62 9.39
C LEU A 173 0.48 -12.43 10.12
N LEU A 174 1.28 -11.53 10.68
CA LEU A 174 0.77 -10.31 11.34
C LEU A 174 0.02 -9.42 10.36
N THR A 175 0.55 -9.26 9.14
CA THR A 175 -0.12 -8.51 8.07
C THR A 175 -1.44 -9.17 7.66
N ALA A 176 -1.46 -10.50 7.55
CA ALA A 176 -2.68 -11.25 7.24
C ALA A 176 -3.77 -11.02 8.31
N ILE A 177 -3.41 -11.10 9.59
CA ILE A 177 -4.33 -10.85 10.71
C ILE A 177 -4.84 -9.40 10.66
N ALA A 178 -3.95 -8.43 10.43
CA ALA A 178 -4.33 -7.03 10.30
C ALA A 178 -5.29 -6.78 9.12
N LEU A 179 -5.01 -7.38 7.96
CA LEU A 179 -5.88 -7.27 6.77
C LEU A 179 -7.25 -7.91 7.01
N ILE A 180 -7.30 -9.08 7.65
CA ILE A 180 -8.58 -9.73 8.02
C ILE A 180 -9.39 -8.81 8.95
N ALA A 181 -8.75 -8.28 10.00
CA ALA A 181 -9.41 -7.38 10.94
C ALA A 181 -9.92 -6.10 10.24
N LEU A 182 -9.06 -5.48 9.41
CA LEU A 182 -9.43 -4.29 8.63
C LEU A 182 -10.55 -4.59 7.64
N GLY A 183 -10.51 -5.72 6.94
CA GLY A 183 -11.57 -6.14 6.02
C GLY A 183 -12.91 -6.30 6.71
N ILE A 184 -12.94 -6.93 7.89
CA ILE A 184 -14.14 -7.05 8.72
C ILE A 184 -14.66 -5.68 9.14
N VAL A 185 -13.79 -4.79 9.65
CA VAL A 185 -14.17 -3.43 10.05
C VAL A 185 -14.72 -2.63 8.87
N GLN A 186 -14.10 -2.73 7.69
CA GLN A 186 -14.58 -2.06 6.48
C GLN A 186 -15.97 -2.57 6.06
N LEU A 187 -16.20 -3.88 6.13
CA LEU A 187 -17.51 -4.47 5.84
C LEU A 187 -18.57 -3.99 6.83
N ILE A 188 -18.28 -4.00 8.14
CA ILE A 188 -19.19 -3.46 9.16
C ILE A 188 -19.50 -1.99 8.85
N ARG A 189 -18.50 -1.18 8.53
CA ARG A 189 -18.69 0.22 8.16
C ARG A 189 -19.49 0.39 6.87
N ALA A 190 -19.34 -0.47 5.87
CA ALA A 190 -20.14 -0.43 4.64
C ALA A 190 -21.64 -0.57 4.94
N PHE A 191 -22.03 -1.40 5.93
CA PHE A 191 -23.43 -1.58 6.32
C PHE A 191 -23.94 -0.52 7.28
N THR A 192 -23.08 0.09 8.10
CA THR A 192 -23.50 1.04 9.15
C THR A 192 -23.36 2.49 8.70
N PHE A 193 -22.49 2.79 7.71
CA PHE A 193 -22.25 4.16 7.26
C PHE A 193 -23.52 4.83 6.74
N GLY A 194 -23.81 6.02 7.24
CA GLY A 194 -24.95 6.83 6.78
C GLY A 194 -26.33 6.35 7.22
N ARG A 195 -26.45 5.36 8.14
CA ARG A 195 -27.75 4.93 8.68
C ARG A 195 -28.52 6.05 9.39
N GLN A 196 -27.80 7.07 9.88
CA GLN A 196 -28.40 8.23 10.56
C GLN A 196 -28.76 9.38 9.60
N LEU A 197 -28.39 9.27 8.31
CA LEU A 197 -28.61 10.31 7.29
C LEU A 197 -29.73 9.95 6.30
N VAL A 198 -30.31 8.78 6.43
CA VAL A 198 -31.43 8.26 5.64
C VAL A 198 -32.57 7.96 6.60
#